data_cb00dca6a39b0e7ed5b145186d1d73d0
#
_entry.id   cb00dca6a39b0e7ed5b145186d1d73d0
#
_cell.length_a   1.000
_cell.length_b   1.000
_cell.length_c   1.000
_cell.angle_alpha   90.00
_cell.angle_beta   90.00
_cell.angle_gamma   90.00
#
_symmetry.space_group_name_H-M   'P 1'
#
loop_
_entity.id
_entity.type
_entity.pdbx_description
1 polymer ?
#
loop_
_entity_poly.entity_id
_entity_poly.type
_entity_poly.pdbx_seq_one_letter_code
_entity_poly.pdbx_strand_id
1 'polypeptide(L)'
;HLPRVRAPAVVPSLLVSRPVFLHPRTVARYPASLHNARPEDCLLVRLEALALPSVRAIGLACRPLHDPAILVTEYLRHSLQYRRLLMRVPLTADGYRDRLLDAMASLLVDLHRAGVYWGDCSLANTLFRRDGGTIQAYLVDAETSETHAALSDGQRAYDLEVLVENVAFGLADLASFQ
;
A
#
# COMPACT_ATOMS: atom_id res chain seq x y z
N HIS A 1 2.66 26.38 -11.06
CA HIS A 1 1.31 25.80 -11.10
C HIS A 1 1.40 24.53 -11.91
N LEU A 2 1.58 23.40 -11.24
CA LEU A 2 1.39 22.10 -11.87
C LEU A 2 -0.12 21.91 -12.09
N PRO A 3 -0.56 21.45 -13.26
CA PRO A 3 -1.96 21.16 -13.48
C PRO A 3 -2.43 20.15 -12.42
N ARG A 4 -3.55 20.43 -11.79
CA ARG A 4 -4.24 19.48 -10.92
C ARG A 4 -4.70 18.31 -11.80
N VAL A 5 -3.96 17.23 -11.79
CA VAL A 5 -4.38 15.99 -12.42
C VAL A 5 -5.53 15.44 -11.55
N ARG A 6 -6.75 15.45 -12.07
CA ARG A 6 -7.89 14.77 -11.43
C ARG A 6 -7.69 13.27 -11.59
N ALA A 7 -7.77 12.51 -10.51
CA ALA A 7 -7.78 11.06 -10.58
C ALA A 7 -9.13 10.57 -11.15
N PRO A 8 -9.16 9.47 -11.92
CA PRO A 8 -8.04 8.84 -12.59
C PRO A 8 -7.85 9.44 -13.99
N ALA A 9 -6.74 10.11 -14.21
CA ALA A 9 -6.40 10.58 -15.54
C ALA A 9 -5.45 9.58 -16.19
N VAL A 10 -5.88 8.96 -17.28
CA VAL A 10 -4.95 8.41 -18.27
C VAL A 10 -4.17 9.58 -18.79
N VAL A 11 -2.91 9.65 -18.44
CA VAL A 11 -2.05 10.69 -18.97
C VAL A 11 -1.62 10.23 -20.37
N PRO A 12 -2.05 10.92 -21.44
CA PRO A 12 -1.66 10.54 -22.78
C PRO A 12 -0.14 10.52 -22.92
N SER A 13 0.37 9.75 -23.85
CA SER A 13 1.77 9.49 -24.19
C SER A 13 2.73 10.69 -24.23
N LEU A 14 2.23 11.91 -24.13
CA LEU A 14 3.02 13.15 -24.11
C LEU A 14 3.85 13.34 -22.81
N LEU A 15 3.55 12.63 -21.74
CA LEU A 15 4.26 12.77 -20.45
C LEU A 15 5.53 11.93 -20.36
N VAL A 16 5.71 10.96 -21.26
CA VAL A 16 6.88 10.07 -21.25
C VAL A 16 8.10 10.70 -21.94
N SER A 17 7.91 11.73 -22.74
CA SER A 17 9.00 12.42 -23.46
C SER A 17 9.57 13.65 -22.74
N ARG A 18 9.04 14.02 -21.59
CA ARG A 18 9.59 15.10 -20.73
C ARG A 18 9.90 14.55 -19.35
N PRO A 19 10.99 15.03 -18.71
CA PRO A 19 11.23 14.69 -17.32
C PRO A 19 10.00 15.11 -16.51
N VAL A 20 9.27 14.14 -16.00
CA VAL A 20 8.17 14.39 -15.08
C VAL A 20 8.83 14.86 -13.79
N PHE A 21 8.81 16.15 -13.53
CA PHE A 21 9.16 16.68 -12.22
C PHE A 21 8.06 16.21 -11.26
N LEU A 22 8.26 15.04 -10.70
CA LEU A 22 7.39 14.55 -9.64
C LEU A 22 7.50 15.53 -8.48
N HIS A 23 6.36 16.07 -8.09
CA HIS A 23 6.30 16.87 -6.87
C HIS A 23 6.90 16.04 -5.72
N PRO A 24 7.63 16.64 -4.74
CA PRO A 24 8.21 15.90 -3.61
C PRO A 24 7.22 15.03 -2.80
N ARG A 25 5.95 15.12 -3.12
CA ARG A 25 4.83 14.40 -2.50
C ARG A 25 4.23 13.31 -3.37
N THR A 26 4.90 12.93 -4.44
CA THR A 26 4.45 11.87 -5.33
C THR A 26 5.47 10.73 -5.35
N VAL A 27 4.99 9.53 -5.54
CA VAL A 27 5.80 8.32 -5.70
C VAL A 27 5.43 7.70 -7.03
N ALA A 28 6.42 7.37 -7.84
CA ALA A 28 6.22 6.61 -9.08
C ALA A 28 6.62 5.15 -8.84
N ARG A 29 5.81 4.23 -9.30
CA ARG A 29 6.05 2.78 -9.25
C ARG A 29 5.80 2.18 -10.63
N TYR A 30 6.40 1.03 -10.88
CA TYR A 30 6.26 0.25 -12.11
C TYR A 30 5.62 -1.11 -11.78
N PRO A 31 4.32 -1.15 -11.47
CA PRO A 31 3.68 -2.40 -11.11
C PRO A 31 3.54 -3.31 -12.34
N ALA A 32 3.97 -4.56 -12.21
CA ALA A 32 3.90 -5.54 -13.28
C ALA A 32 2.45 -5.88 -13.66
N SER A 33 1.54 -5.82 -12.70
CA SER A 33 0.11 -6.12 -12.85
C SER A 33 -0.64 -5.11 -13.71
N LEU A 34 -0.09 -3.90 -13.92
CA LEU A 34 -0.74 -2.84 -14.68
C LEU A 34 -0.29 -2.76 -16.13
N HIS A 35 0.34 -3.80 -16.66
CA HIS A 35 0.67 -3.88 -18.07
C HIS A 35 -0.61 -3.88 -18.92
N ASN A 36 -0.85 -2.80 -19.69
CA ASN A 36 -2.08 -2.54 -20.46
C ASN A 36 -3.37 -2.34 -19.61
N ALA A 37 -3.27 -2.14 -18.30
CA ALA A 37 -4.43 -1.88 -17.46
C ALA A 37 -5.02 -0.48 -17.69
N ARG A 38 -6.33 -0.37 -17.51
CA ARG A 38 -7.01 0.92 -17.47
C ARG A 38 -6.93 1.50 -16.07
N PRO A 39 -7.04 2.84 -15.90
CA PRO A 39 -7.04 3.46 -14.57
C PRO A 39 -8.09 2.89 -13.62
N GLU A 40 -9.26 2.54 -14.15
CA GLU A 40 -10.35 1.93 -13.41
C GLU A 40 -10.02 0.51 -12.88
N ASP A 41 -9.06 -0.17 -13.52
CA ASP A 41 -8.61 -1.50 -13.10
C ASP A 41 -7.56 -1.41 -11.97
N CYS A 42 -7.10 -0.20 -11.65
CA CYS A 42 -6.14 0.00 -10.56
C CYS A 42 -6.84 -0.19 -9.22
N LEU A 43 -6.46 -1.22 -8.48
CA LEU A 43 -7.08 -1.53 -7.19
C LEU A 43 -6.99 -0.35 -6.19
N LEU A 44 -5.93 0.44 -6.20
CA LEU A 44 -5.81 1.62 -5.32
C LEU A 44 -6.94 2.65 -5.55
N VAL A 45 -7.40 2.82 -6.79
CA VAL A 45 -8.56 3.69 -7.10
C VAL A 45 -9.82 3.13 -6.46
N ARG A 46 -9.99 1.80 -6.49
CA ARG A 46 -11.13 1.14 -5.86
C ARG A 46 -11.06 1.21 -4.33
N LEU A 47 -9.88 1.03 -3.74
CA LEU A 47 -9.69 1.18 -2.29
C LEU A 47 -10.03 2.60 -1.82
N GLU A 48 -9.62 3.63 -2.58
CA GLU A 48 -9.99 5.02 -2.31
C GLU A 48 -11.51 5.24 -2.35
N ALA A 49 -12.19 4.68 -3.36
CA ALA A 49 -13.65 4.76 -3.48
C ALA A 49 -14.39 4.06 -2.31
N LEU A 50 -13.78 3.02 -1.74
CA LEU A 50 -14.28 2.31 -0.56
C LEU A 50 -13.84 2.95 0.77
N ALA A 51 -13.12 4.08 0.72
CA ALA A 51 -12.55 4.76 1.88
C ALA A 51 -11.65 3.86 2.74
N LEU A 52 -10.97 2.89 2.12
CA LEU A 52 -10.05 1.99 2.80
C LEU A 52 -8.67 2.64 2.98
N PRO A 53 -7.94 2.33 4.06
CA PRO A 53 -6.63 2.89 4.33
C PRO A 53 -5.61 2.44 3.28
N SER A 54 -5.42 3.23 2.26
CA SER A 54 -4.43 3.01 1.19
C SER A 54 -3.77 4.31 0.77
N VAL A 55 -2.66 4.24 0.04
CA VAL A 55 -2.12 5.41 -0.62
C VAL A 55 -3.02 5.80 -1.80
N ARG A 56 -3.25 7.09 -1.96
CA ARG A 56 -4.13 7.61 -3.02
C ARG A 56 -3.44 7.53 -4.39
N ALA A 57 -4.11 6.95 -5.37
CA ALA A 57 -3.68 6.97 -6.75
C ALA A 57 -3.92 8.38 -7.35
N ILE A 58 -2.86 9.01 -7.87
CA ILE A 58 -2.94 10.30 -8.55
C ILE A 58 -3.17 10.09 -10.05
N GLY A 59 -2.53 9.09 -10.62
CA GLY A 59 -2.66 8.79 -12.03
C GLY A 59 -1.88 7.55 -12.45
N LEU A 60 -2.22 7.08 -13.64
CA LEU A 60 -1.56 5.97 -14.30
C LEU A 60 -1.06 6.48 -15.67
N ALA A 61 0.23 6.34 -15.93
CA ALA A 61 0.81 6.63 -17.23
C ALA A 61 1.08 5.29 -17.95
N CYS A 62 0.42 5.10 -19.08
CA CYS A 62 0.63 3.94 -19.93
C CYS A 62 1.28 4.39 -21.25
N ARG A 63 2.28 3.67 -21.72
CA ARG A 63 2.83 3.85 -23.06
C ARG A 63 2.13 2.89 -24.02
N PRO A 64 1.61 3.37 -25.16
CA PRO A 64 1.07 2.46 -26.15
C PRO A 64 2.21 1.55 -26.66
N LEU A 65 2.01 0.25 -26.55
CA LEU A 65 2.70 -0.80 -27.27
C LEU A 65 3.85 -1.56 -26.59
N HIS A 66 4.64 -1.06 -25.64
CA HIS A 66 5.81 -1.87 -25.20
C HIS A 66 6.35 -1.60 -23.78
N ASP A 67 5.84 -0.64 -23.03
CA ASP A 67 6.43 -0.26 -21.76
C ASP A 67 5.53 -0.53 -20.54
N PRO A 68 6.12 -0.81 -19.39
CA PRO A 68 5.37 -0.96 -18.14
C PRO A 68 4.62 0.33 -17.81
N ALA A 69 3.42 0.18 -17.27
CA ALA A 69 2.66 1.30 -16.75
C ALA A 69 3.37 1.94 -15.55
N ILE A 70 3.25 3.25 -15.41
CA ILE A 70 3.77 3.99 -14.26
C ILE A 70 2.59 4.42 -13.41
N LEU A 71 2.48 3.87 -12.21
CA LEU A 71 1.52 4.31 -11.22
C LEU A 71 2.11 5.45 -10.40
N VAL A 72 1.41 6.58 -10.34
CA VAL A 72 1.77 7.74 -9.54
C VAL A 72 0.84 7.85 -8.36
N THR A 73 1.39 7.79 -7.14
CA THR A 73 0.63 7.87 -5.91
C THR A 73 1.01 9.11 -5.10
N GLU A 74 0.11 9.54 -4.22
CA GLU A 74 0.42 10.58 -3.25
C GLU A 74 1.39 10.06 -2.19
N TYR A 75 2.39 10.87 -1.85
CA TYR A 75 3.29 10.55 -0.76
C TYR A 75 2.57 10.69 0.59
N LEU A 76 2.48 9.59 1.33
CA LEU A 76 1.88 9.58 2.66
C LEU A 76 2.84 10.25 3.66
N ARG A 77 2.54 11.50 4.02
CA ARG A 77 3.38 12.26 4.94
C ARG A 77 3.33 11.70 6.35
N HIS A 78 4.44 11.86 7.07
CA HIS A 78 4.58 11.44 8.47
C HIS A 78 4.33 9.95 8.69
N SER A 79 4.48 9.15 7.63
CA SER A 79 4.41 7.70 7.70
C SER A 79 5.80 7.09 7.81
N LEU A 80 5.86 5.91 8.41
CA LEU A 80 7.08 5.12 8.54
C LEU A 80 6.79 3.66 8.23
N GLN A 81 7.78 2.98 7.67
CA GLN A 81 7.75 1.54 7.50
C GLN A 81 7.87 0.84 8.86
N TYR A 82 7.28 -0.34 8.98
CA TYR A 82 7.29 -1.18 10.18
C TYR A 82 8.70 -1.40 10.75
N ARG A 83 9.66 -1.76 9.90
CA ARG A 83 11.06 -1.95 10.31
C ARG A 83 11.64 -0.71 11.00
N ARG A 84 11.42 0.49 10.43
CA ARG A 84 11.91 1.75 11.01
C ARG A 84 11.23 2.08 12.35
N LEU A 85 9.99 1.69 12.51
CA LEU A 85 9.27 1.89 13.77
C LEU A 85 9.82 0.97 14.85
N LEU A 86 10.00 -0.32 14.54
CA LEU A 86 10.53 -1.29 15.49
C LEU A 86 11.99 -1.01 15.89
N MET A 87 12.83 -0.52 14.95
CA MET A 87 14.21 -0.14 15.25
C MET A 87 14.31 1.08 16.17
N ARG A 88 13.29 1.95 16.20
CA ARG A 88 13.29 3.17 17.02
C ARG A 88 12.69 2.96 18.41
N VAL A 89 12.02 1.87 18.63
CA VAL A 89 11.31 1.60 19.87
C VAL A 89 12.05 0.49 20.61
N PRO A 90 12.50 0.73 21.86
CA PRO A 90 13.09 -0.32 22.66
C PRO A 90 12.17 -1.55 22.73
N LEU A 91 12.76 -2.74 22.78
CA LEU A 91 12.02 -4.00 22.90
C LEU A 91 11.11 -4.03 24.15
N THR A 92 11.46 -3.21 25.14
CA THR A 92 10.77 -3.04 26.42
C THR A 92 9.68 -1.98 26.43
N ALA A 93 9.42 -1.30 25.30
CA ALA A 93 8.35 -0.31 25.23
C ALA A 93 6.98 -1.02 25.20
N ASP A 94 6.41 -1.18 26.38
CA ASP A 94 5.11 -1.84 26.58
C ASP A 94 4.01 -1.25 25.70
N GLY A 95 3.28 -2.12 25.02
CA GLY A 95 2.09 -1.80 24.27
C GLY A 95 2.31 -1.07 22.92
N TYR A 96 3.52 -0.65 22.55
CA TYR A 96 3.72 0.02 21.26
C TYR A 96 3.68 -0.97 20.09
N ARG A 97 4.27 -2.15 20.29
CA ARG A 97 4.22 -3.24 19.30
C ARG A 97 2.82 -3.75 19.10
N ASP A 98 2.09 -3.92 20.21
CA ASP A 98 0.71 -4.35 20.15
C ASP A 98 -0.13 -3.39 19.33
N ARG A 99 0.04 -2.07 19.51
CA ARG A 99 -0.65 -1.07 18.69
C ARG A 99 -0.29 -1.12 17.21
N LEU A 100 0.95 -1.52 16.85
CA LEU A 100 1.33 -1.73 15.45
C LEU A 100 0.64 -2.98 14.88
N LEU A 101 0.59 -4.06 15.67
CA LEU A 101 -0.10 -5.29 15.28
C LEU A 101 -1.61 -5.06 15.18
N ASP A 102 -2.20 -4.35 16.11
CA ASP A 102 -3.61 -3.95 16.06
C ASP A 102 -3.94 -3.14 14.79
N ALA A 103 -3.04 -2.22 14.42
CA ALA A 103 -3.22 -1.44 13.20
C ALA A 103 -3.16 -2.30 11.94
N MET A 104 -2.26 -3.31 11.90
CA MET A 104 -2.19 -4.27 10.80
C MET A 104 -3.42 -5.17 10.74
N ALA A 105 -3.84 -5.71 11.89
CA ALA A 105 -5.02 -6.54 11.98
C ALA A 105 -6.28 -5.76 11.56
N SER A 106 -6.39 -4.50 11.98
CA SER A 106 -7.51 -3.62 11.59
C SER A 106 -7.52 -3.39 10.08
N LEU A 107 -6.37 -3.10 9.47
CA LEU A 107 -6.27 -2.95 8.01
C LEU A 107 -6.73 -4.23 7.29
N LEU A 108 -6.25 -5.40 7.73
CA LEU A 108 -6.64 -6.68 7.12
C LEU A 108 -8.14 -6.94 7.25
N VAL A 109 -8.71 -6.68 8.42
CA VAL A 109 -10.15 -6.83 8.65
C VAL A 109 -10.96 -5.91 7.74
N ASP A 110 -10.55 -4.65 7.59
CA ASP A 110 -11.24 -3.68 6.73
C ASP A 110 -11.18 -4.09 5.25
N LEU A 111 -10.02 -4.57 4.78
CA LEU A 111 -9.85 -5.12 3.43
C LEU A 111 -10.78 -6.34 3.22
N HIS A 112 -10.77 -7.30 4.13
CA HIS A 112 -11.59 -8.50 4.04
C HIS A 112 -13.10 -8.20 4.06
N ARG A 113 -13.53 -7.25 4.89
CA ARG A 113 -14.94 -6.81 4.93
C ARG A 113 -15.38 -6.17 3.63
N ALA A 114 -14.46 -5.52 2.92
CA ALA A 114 -14.73 -4.93 1.61
C ALA A 114 -14.56 -5.92 0.44
N GLY A 115 -14.29 -7.20 0.73
CA GLY A 115 -14.10 -8.24 -0.29
C GLY A 115 -12.74 -8.16 -0.98
N VAL A 116 -11.75 -7.54 -0.35
CA VAL A 116 -10.38 -7.44 -0.87
C VAL A 116 -9.52 -8.53 -0.25
N TYR A 117 -9.05 -9.44 -1.10
CA TYR A 117 -7.99 -10.40 -0.80
C TYR A 117 -6.65 -9.71 -1.04
N TRP A 118 -5.77 -9.67 -0.04
CA TRP A 118 -4.50 -8.94 -0.16
C TRP A 118 -3.44 -9.75 -0.91
N GLY A 119 -3.30 -11.04 -0.58
CA GLY A 119 -2.38 -11.98 -1.26
C GLY A 119 -0.93 -11.87 -0.81
N ASP A 120 -0.42 -10.67 -0.53
CA ASP A 120 0.92 -10.42 0.02
C ASP A 120 0.84 -9.43 1.19
N CYS A 121 0.42 -9.91 2.34
CA CYS A 121 0.30 -9.16 3.59
C CYS A 121 1.68 -8.83 4.18
N SER A 122 2.61 -8.34 3.36
CA SER A 122 3.96 -8.07 3.82
C SER A 122 4.07 -6.73 4.54
N LEU A 123 4.97 -6.68 5.52
CA LEU A 123 5.32 -5.46 6.24
C LEU A 123 5.97 -4.39 5.33
N ALA A 124 6.55 -4.81 4.20
CA ALA A 124 7.12 -3.91 3.20
C ALA A 124 6.04 -3.12 2.45
N ASN A 125 4.86 -3.73 2.28
CA ASN A 125 3.72 -3.18 1.57
C ASN A 125 2.80 -2.35 2.47
N THR A 126 3.28 -2.01 3.67
CA THR A 126 2.53 -1.27 4.67
C THR A 126 3.31 -0.06 5.19
N LEU A 127 2.61 1.08 5.29
CA LEU A 127 3.09 2.26 6.00
C LEU A 127 2.20 2.55 7.21
N PHE A 128 2.81 3.05 8.26
CA PHE A 128 2.11 3.42 9.49
C PHE A 128 2.17 4.92 9.69
N ARG A 129 1.06 5.52 10.05
CA ARG A 129 0.95 6.93 10.41
C ARG A 129 0.29 7.07 11.78
N ARG A 130 0.81 7.99 12.58
CA ARG A 130 0.15 8.39 13.83
C ARG A 130 -0.81 9.53 13.53
N ASP A 131 -2.02 9.39 14.04
CA ASP A 131 -3.05 10.42 13.96
C ASP A 131 -3.81 10.47 15.29
N GLY A 132 -3.81 11.64 15.95
CA GLY A 132 -4.54 11.84 17.20
C GLY A 132 -4.20 10.85 18.33
N GLY A 133 -3.00 10.27 18.36
CA GLY A 133 -2.60 9.28 19.37
C GLY A 133 -2.85 7.82 18.96
N THR A 134 -3.57 7.56 17.89
CA THR A 134 -3.75 6.24 17.28
C THR A 134 -2.69 5.97 16.22
N ILE A 135 -2.47 4.70 15.91
CA ILE A 135 -1.64 4.25 14.80
C ILE A 135 -2.57 3.64 13.77
N GLN A 136 -2.43 4.08 12.53
CA GLN A 136 -3.17 3.52 11.40
C GLN A 136 -2.18 2.94 10.38
N ALA A 137 -2.47 1.73 9.90
CA ALA A 137 -1.76 1.09 8.81
C ALA A 137 -2.39 1.45 7.46
N TYR A 138 -1.56 1.61 6.44
CA TYR A 138 -1.98 1.96 5.08
C TYR A 138 -1.37 0.97 4.09
N LEU A 139 -2.20 0.42 3.22
CA LEU A 139 -1.75 -0.39 2.09
C LEU A 139 -1.04 0.51 1.06
N VAL A 140 0.16 0.12 0.66
CA VAL A 140 0.99 0.91 -0.26
C VAL A 140 1.13 0.24 -1.61
N ASP A 141 1.17 -1.08 -1.62
CA ASP A 141 1.32 -1.91 -2.80
C ASP A 141 0.20 -2.96 -2.85
N ALA A 142 -0.58 -2.91 -3.91
CA ALA A 142 -1.75 -3.75 -4.10
C ALA A 142 -1.62 -4.64 -5.35
N GLU A 143 -0.39 -4.93 -5.80
CA GLU A 143 -0.17 -5.68 -7.04
C GLU A 143 -0.73 -7.09 -7.00
N THR A 144 -0.66 -7.74 -5.84
CA THR A 144 -1.12 -9.11 -5.63
C THR A 144 -2.56 -9.19 -5.16
N SER A 145 -3.18 -8.03 -4.91
CA SER A 145 -4.50 -7.99 -4.31
C SER A 145 -5.61 -8.14 -5.35
N GLU A 146 -6.67 -8.82 -4.95
CA GLU A 146 -7.84 -9.10 -5.78
C GLU A 146 -9.12 -8.65 -5.08
N THR A 147 -10.15 -8.35 -5.85
CA THR A 147 -11.47 -8.00 -5.30
C THR A 147 -12.50 -9.04 -5.66
N HIS A 148 -13.25 -9.47 -4.66
CA HIS A 148 -14.30 -10.48 -4.76
C HIS A 148 -15.63 -9.92 -4.20
N ALA A 149 -16.75 -10.51 -4.61
CA ALA A 149 -18.05 -10.19 -4.01
C ALA A 149 -18.09 -10.60 -2.52
N ALA A 150 -17.41 -11.69 -2.18
CA ALA A 150 -17.15 -12.16 -0.82
C ALA A 150 -15.88 -13.01 -0.84
N LEU A 151 -15.08 -12.91 0.20
CA LEU A 151 -13.91 -13.77 0.38
C LEU A 151 -14.31 -15.13 0.95
N SER A 152 -13.66 -16.19 0.48
CA SER A 152 -13.73 -17.49 1.12
C SER A 152 -12.95 -17.52 2.43
N ASP A 153 -13.26 -18.49 3.29
CA ASP A 153 -12.51 -18.67 4.54
C ASP A 153 -11.05 -19.05 4.26
N GLY A 154 -10.79 -19.76 3.16
CA GLY A 154 -9.43 -20.08 2.74
C GLY A 154 -8.60 -18.85 2.36
N GLN A 155 -9.19 -17.88 1.63
CA GLN A 155 -8.52 -16.63 1.30
C GLN A 155 -8.21 -15.81 2.57
N ARG A 156 -9.16 -15.73 3.49
CA ARG A 156 -8.95 -15.04 4.78
C ARG A 156 -7.87 -15.70 5.62
N ALA A 157 -7.88 -17.02 5.69
CA ALA A 157 -6.89 -17.80 6.44
C ALA A 157 -5.49 -17.62 5.83
N TYR A 158 -5.38 -17.65 4.52
CA TYR A 158 -4.09 -17.45 3.83
C TYR A 158 -3.50 -16.06 4.09
N ASP A 159 -4.28 -15.00 3.93
CA ASP A 159 -3.82 -13.62 4.24
C ASP A 159 -3.35 -13.50 5.69
N LEU A 160 -4.08 -14.11 6.64
CA LEU A 160 -3.70 -14.10 8.05
C LEU A 160 -2.40 -14.89 8.28
N GLU A 161 -2.23 -16.04 7.66
CA GLU A 161 -1.01 -16.85 7.75
C GLU A 161 0.20 -16.09 7.22
N VAL A 162 0.09 -15.49 6.04
CA VAL A 162 1.14 -14.64 5.44
C VAL A 162 1.47 -13.45 6.34
N LEU A 163 0.48 -12.80 6.94
CA LEU A 163 0.71 -11.69 7.88
C LEU A 163 1.49 -12.15 9.11
N VAL A 164 1.08 -13.26 9.72
CA VAL A 164 1.73 -13.81 10.92
C VAL A 164 3.19 -14.19 10.63
N GLU A 165 3.43 -14.85 9.52
CA GLU A 165 4.79 -15.22 9.09
C GLU A 165 5.67 -13.98 8.87
N ASN A 166 5.19 -12.98 8.15
CA ASN A 166 5.92 -11.74 7.88
C ASN A 166 6.26 -10.99 9.19
N VAL A 167 5.33 -10.95 10.13
CA VAL A 167 5.57 -10.34 11.45
C VAL A 167 6.62 -11.14 12.22
N ALA A 168 6.50 -12.46 12.26
CA ALA A 168 7.44 -13.33 12.98
C ALA A 168 8.87 -13.19 12.42
N PHE A 169 9.03 -13.23 11.11
CA PHE A 169 10.33 -13.03 10.45
C PHE A 169 10.88 -11.62 10.67
N GLY A 170 10.03 -10.58 10.57
CA GLY A 170 10.42 -9.21 10.84
C GLY A 170 10.89 -8.98 12.27
N LEU A 171 10.30 -9.65 13.25
CA LEU A 171 10.72 -9.59 14.65
C LEU A 171 12.00 -10.39 14.89
N ALA A 172 12.15 -11.57 14.27
CA ALA A 172 13.37 -12.38 14.35
C ALA A 172 14.58 -11.63 13.78
N ASP A 173 14.41 -11.00 12.62
CA ASP A 173 15.45 -10.15 12.03
C ASP A 173 15.93 -9.05 12.98
N LEU A 174 14.99 -8.38 13.65
CA LEU A 174 15.34 -7.30 14.58
C LEU A 174 16.02 -7.80 15.84
N ALA A 175 15.65 -8.99 16.33
CA ALA A 175 16.31 -9.60 17.49
C ALA A 175 17.79 -9.95 17.22
N SER A 176 18.14 -10.19 15.95
CA SER A 176 19.53 -10.49 15.55
C SER A 176 20.45 -9.25 15.53
N PHE A 177 19.90 -8.04 15.61
CA PHE A 177 20.65 -6.76 15.59
C PHE A 177 20.77 -6.10 16.96
N GLN A 178 20.27 -6.72 18.03
CA GLN A 178 20.34 -6.24 19.42
C GLN A 178 21.21 -7.14 20.28
#